data_2f4e17af42b55c22e25066fe585336a6
#
_entry.id   2f4e17af42b55c22e25066fe585336a6
#
_cell.length_a   1.000
_cell.length_b   1.000
_cell.length_c   1.000
_cell.angle_alpha   90.00
_cell.angle_beta   90.00
_cell.angle_gamma   90.00
#
_symmetry.space_group_name_H-M   'P 1'
#
loop_
_entity.id
_entity.type
_entity.pdbx_description
1 polymer ?
#
loop_
_entity_poly.entity_id
_entity_poly.type
_entity_poly.pdbx_seq_one_letter_code
_entity_poly.pdbx_strand_id
1 'polypeptide(L)'
;QQVFGKLFNLGEEFKRDGSQFDRLLTDGEVLPLGRFNISAMHTPGHTPACMTYLIDDGEYLHAFVGDTLFMPDYGTARCDFPGGSAKVLYASIQKVLALPDNTRLYMCHDYPPEGRIEQYLTTVKAEREGNVHVANGIGPEAFVAMRENRDATLSMPALLLPAVQVNMRAGEFPPAEDNGVSYLKLPINLL
;
A
#
# COMPACT_ATOMS: atom_id res chain seq x y z
N GLN A 1 7.80 4.20 -9.88
CA GLN A 1 8.90 4.49 -10.83
C GLN A 1 9.26 5.97 -10.88
N GLN A 2 8.28 6.89 -10.96
CA GLN A 2 8.55 8.34 -11.04
C GLN A 2 9.25 8.88 -9.80
N VAL A 3 8.81 8.48 -8.61
CA VAL A 3 9.38 8.93 -7.33
C VAL A 3 10.76 8.31 -7.12
N PHE A 4 10.85 7.00 -7.06
CA PHE A 4 12.08 6.30 -6.72
C PHE A 4 13.13 6.28 -7.83
N GLY A 5 12.71 6.37 -9.09
CA GLY A 5 13.66 6.54 -10.20
C GLY A 5 14.46 7.83 -10.10
N LYS A 6 13.87 8.91 -9.54
CA LYS A 6 14.59 10.15 -9.21
C LYS A 6 15.50 9.96 -7.98
N LEU A 7 14.97 9.36 -6.93
CA LEU A 7 15.68 9.13 -5.67
C LEU A 7 16.96 8.31 -5.87
N PHE A 8 16.90 7.25 -6.66
CA PHE A 8 18.07 6.42 -6.98
C PHE A 8 18.93 6.96 -8.12
N ASN A 9 18.60 8.15 -8.64
CA ASN A 9 19.30 8.78 -9.77
C ASN A 9 19.48 7.80 -10.95
N LEU A 10 18.39 7.15 -11.34
CA LEU A 10 18.37 6.27 -12.51
C LEU A 10 18.35 7.12 -13.78
N GLY A 11 19.22 6.81 -14.71
CA GLY A 11 19.36 7.48 -15.99
C GLY A 11 18.25 7.14 -16.99
N GLU A 12 18.46 7.49 -18.25
CA GLU A 12 17.51 7.26 -19.34
C GLU A 12 17.34 5.77 -19.69
N GLU A 13 18.29 4.94 -19.30
CA GLU A 13 18.25 3.48 -19.45
C GLU A 13 17.09 2.83 -18.68
N PHE A 14 16.61 3.49 -17.62
CA PHE A 14 15.44 3.05 -16.86
C PHE A 14 14.19 3.83 -17.28
N LYS A 15 13.39 3.24 -18.14
CA LYS A 15 12.09 3.81 -18.54
C LYS A 15 11.14 3.85 -17.35
N ARG A 16 10.56 5.03 -17.10
CA ARG A 16 9.62 5.27 -15.96
C ARG A 16 8.16 5.28 -16.40
N ASP A 17 7.87 4.49 -17.41
CA ASP A 17 6.56 4.39 -18.08
C ASP A 17 5.80 3.10 -17.76
N GLY A 18 6.38 2.25 -16.89
CA GLY A 18 5.78 0.97 -16.50
C GLY A 18 5.99 -0.16 -17.51
N SER A 19 6.81 0.06 -18.56
CA SER A 19 7.06 -0.95 -19.60
C SER A 19 7.74 -2.23 -19.11
N GLN A 20 8.18 -2.27 -17.84
CA GLN A 20 8.69 -3.47 -17.17
C GLN A 20 7.58 -4.42 -16.72
N PHE A 21 6.33 -3.98 -16.68
CA PHE A 21 5.17 -4.76 -16.25
C PHE A 21 4.35 -5.20 -17.46
N ASP A 22 3.80 -6.41 -17.44
CA ASP A 22 2.94 -6.93 -18.51
C ASP A 22 1.67 -6.10 -18.67
N ARG A 23 1.15 -5.55 -17.58
CA ARG A 23 -0.06 -4.72 -17.57
C ARG A 23 -0.04 -3.70 -16.43
N LEU A 24 -0.42 -2.48 -16.75
CA LEU A 24 -0.69 -1.43 -15.78
C LEU A 24 -2.19 -1.29 -15.58
N LEU A 25 -2.65 -1.34 -14.33
CA LEU A 25 -4.07 -1.24 -14.01
C LEU A 25 -4.44 0.21 -13.69
N THR A 26 -5.65 0.58 -14.10
CA THR A 26 -6.28 1.86 -13.76
C THR A 26 -7.38 1.68 -12.72
N ASP A 27 -7.79 2.79 -12.07
CA ASP A 27 -8.90 2.79 -11.12
C ASP A 27 -10.19 2.32 -11.78
N GLY A 28 -10.88 1.37 -11.17
CA GLY A 28 -12.11 0.77 -11.69
C GLY A 28 -11.90 -0.30 -12.78
N GLU A 29 -10.66 -0.60 -13.16
CA GLU A 29 -10.39 -1.61 -14.18
C GLU A 29 -10.74 -3.01 -13.68
N VAL A 30 -11.30 -3.84 -14.58
CA VAL A 30 -11.76 -5.19 -14.27
C VAL A 30 -10.94 -6.22 -15.05
N LEU A 31 -10.45 -7.24 -14.34
CA LEU A 31 -9.72 -8.37 -14.88
C LEU A 31 -10.51 -9.67 -14.70
N PRO A 32 -10.58 -10.54 -15.71
CA PRO A 32 -11.17 -11.88 -15.54
C PRO A 32 -10.26 -12.77 -14.69
N LEU A 33 -10.86 -13.52 -13.76
CA LEU A 33 -10.20 -14.54 -12.93
C LEU A 33 -11.06 -15.81 -12.92
N GLY A 34 -10.91 -16.67 -13.93
CA GLY A 34 -11.75 -17.85 -14.07
C GLY A 34 -13.22 -17.47 -14.20
N ARG A 35 -14.06 -17.90 -13.23
CA ARG A 35 -15.48 -17.53 -13.17
C ARG A 35 -15.74 -16.19 -12.47
N PHE A 36 -14.73 -15.59 -11.86
CA PHE A 36 -14.82 -14.33 -11.13
C PHE A 36 -14.20 -13.19 -11.93
N ASN A 37 -14.39 -11.98 -11.42
CA ASN A 37 -13.69 -10.78 -11.86
C ASN A 37 -12.95 -10.15 -10.68
N ILE A 38 -11.77 -9.60 -10.96
CA ILE A 38 -11.04 -8.74 -10.02
C ILE A 38 -11.24 -7.31 -10.47
N SER A 39 -11.76 -6.45 -9.60
CA SER A 39 -11.83 -5.01 -9.84
C SER A 39 -10.72 -4.31 -9.09
N ALA A 40 -10.00 -3.41 -9.75
CA ALA A 40 -8.94 -2.59 -9.16
C ALA A 40 -9.53 -1.28 -8.63
N MET A 41 -9.30 -0.96 -7.36
CA MET A 41 -9.65 0.31 -6.73
C MET A 41 -8.37 1.04 -6.34
N HIS A 42 -8.11 2.22 -6.87
CA HIS A 42 -6.94 3.02 -6.50
C HIS A 42 -7.11 3.59 -5.08
N THR A 43 -6.22 3.17 -4.18
CA THR A 43 -6.20 3.54 -2.76
C THR A 43 -4.83 4.09 -2.33
N PRO A 44 -4.39 5.22 -2.93
CA PRO A 44 -3.10 5.82 -2.63
C PRO A 44 -3.04 6.40 -1.23
N GLY A 45 -1.83 6.67 -0.74
CA GLY A 45 -1.60 7.37 0.52
C GLY A 45 -0.43 6.79 1.30
N HIS A 46 -0.39 5.48 1.54
CA HIS A 46 0.83 4.81 1.99
C HIS A 46 1.93 4.96 0.93
N THR A 47 1.59 4.63 -0.31
CA THR A 47 2.35 4.99 -1.50
C THR A 47 1.42 5.56 -2.58
N PRO A 48 1.94 6.27 -3.60
CA PRO A 48 1.12 6.75 -4.71
C PRO A 48 0.49 5.64 -5.56
N ALA A 49 1.01 4.43 -5.49
CA ALA A 49 0.63 3.30 -6.35
C ALA A 49 -0.24 2.25 -5.65
N CYS A 50 -0.63 2.45 -4.39
CA CYS A 50 -1.42 1.48 -3.66
C CYS A 50 -2.78 1.23 -4.31
N MET A 51 -3.15 -0.04 -4.40
CA MET A 51 -4.41 -0.52 -4.96
C MET A 51 -5.08 -1.47 -3.97
N THR A 52 -6.41 -1.42 -3.92
CA THR A 52 -7.25 -2.44 -3.31
C THR A 52 -7.87 -3.28 -4.42
N TYR A 53 -7.85 -4.59 -4.28
CA TYR A 53 -8.48 -5.49 -5.27
C TYR A 53 -9.74 -6.07 -4.70
N LEU A 54 -10.82 -6.02 -5.49
CA LEU A 54 -12.14 -6.49 -5.11
C LEU A 54 -12.53 -7.72 -5.91
N ILE A 55 -13.06 -8.74 -5.23
CA ILE A 55 -13.62 -9.95 -5.85
C ILE A 55 -15.01 -10.20 -5.23
N ASP A 56 -16.04 -10.28 -6.08
CA ASP A 56 -17.38 -10.71 -5.68
C ASP A 56 -17.54 -12.19 -6.01
N ASP A 57 -17.78 -13.04 -5.00
CA ASP A 57 -17.99 -14.47 -5.18
C ASP A 57 -19.48 -14.87 -5.29
N GLY A 58 -20.37 -13.87 -5.19
CA GLY A 58 -21.82 -14.01 -5.19
C GLY A 58 -22.44 -14.17 -3.80
N GLU A 59 -21.63 -14.37 -2.77
CA GLU A 59 -22.04 -14.38 -1.36
C GLU A 59 -21.41 -13.20 -0.59
N TYR A 60 -20.14 -12.94 -0.81
CA TYR A 60 -19.38 -11.87 -0.17
C TYR A 60 -18.59 -11.07 -1.18
N LEU A 61 -18.42 -9.79 -0.88
CA LEU A 61 -17.40 -8.97 -1.50
C LEU A 61 -16.10 -9.12 -0.69
N HIS A 62 -15.03 -9.53 -1.35
CA HIS A 62 -13.69 -9.69 -0.80
C HIS A 62 -12.82 -8.51 -1.24
N ALA A 63 -12.15 -7.83 -0.31
CA ALA A 63 -11.26 -6.72 -0.58
C ALA A 63 -9.86 -7.01 -0.04
N PHE A 64 -8.87 -7.03 -0.92
CA PHE A 64 -7.45 -7.17 -0.60
C PHE A 64 -6.87 -5.76 -0.52
N VAL A 65 -6.75 -5.23 0.70
CA VAL A 65 -6.57 -3.80 0.94
C VAL A 65 -5.11 -3.32 0.87
N GLY A 66 -4.15 -4.23 0.70
CA GLY A 66 -2.73 -3.89 0.76
C GLY A 66 -2.39 -3.15 2.07
N ASP A 67 -1.47 -2.20 1.99
CA ASP A 67 -1.10 -1.36 3.14
C ASP A 67 -2.00 -0.11 3.27
N THR A 68 -3.31 -0.26 3.11
CA THR A 68 -4.28 0.82 3.34
C THR A 68 -4.84 0.76 4.75
N LEU A 69 -5.29 -0.43 5.17
CA LEU A 69 -5.83 -0.73 6.49
C LEU A 69 -5.10 -1.96 7.07
N PHE A 70 -5.01 -2.00 8.38
CA PHE A 70 -4.58 -3.16 9.16
C PHE A 70 -5.71 -3.60 10.09
N MET A 71 -5.47 -4.62 10.92
CA MET A 71 -6.49 -5.04 11.90
C MET A 71 -6.95 -3.85 12.76
N PRO A 72 -8.23 -3.82 13.19
CA PRO A 72 -8.81 -2.68 13.90
C PRO A 72 -8.00 -2.18 15.08
N ASP A 73 -7.36 -3.07 15.83
CA ASP A 73 -6.54 -2.75 17.00
C ASP A 73 -5.15 -2.19 16.66
N TYR A 74 -4.74 -2.24 15.39
CA TYR A 74 -3.49 -1.63 14.92
C TYR A 74 -3.71 -0.36 14.09
N GLY A 75 -4.74 -0.33 13.27
CA GLY A 75 -5.23 0.87 12.57
C GLY A 75 -4.85 0.95 11.09
N THR A 76 -3.89 1.80 10.73
CA THR A 76 -3.59 2.16 9.33
C THR A 76 -2.10 2.20 9.05
N ALA A 77 -1.72 2.11 7.78
CA ALA A 77 -0.34 2.23 7.35
C ALA A 77 0.26 3.62 7.64
N ARG A 78 1.58 3.68 7.64
CA ARG A 78 2.37 4.91 7.62
C ARG A 78 2.33 5.59 6.25
N CYS A 79 2.60 6.89 6.21
CA CYS A 79 2.52 7.71 5.00
C CYS A 79 3.77 8.55 4.72
N ASP A 80 4.83 8.36 5.47
CA ASP A 80 6.08 9.14 5.40
C ASP A 80 7.07 8.63 4.35
N PHE A 81 6.66 7.62 3.58
CA PHE A 81 7.45 7.20 2.42
C PHE A 81 7.41 8.24 1.31
N PRO A 82 8.46 8.33 0.47
CA PRO A 82 8.49 9.25 -0.65
C PRO A 82 7.23 9.14 -1.52
N GLY A 83 6.48 10.23 -1.60
CA GLY A 83 5.19 10.29 -2.31
C GLY A 83 3.97 9.85 -1.50
N GLY A 84 4.13 9.44 -0.24
CA GLY A 84 3.04 9.15 0.67
C GLY A 84 2.33 10.43 1.16
N SER A 85 1.11 10.28 1.68
CA SER A 85 0.29 11.39 2.19
C SER A 85 -0.82 10.90 3.12
N ALA A 86 -0.81 11.34 4.36
CA ALA A 86 -1.86 11.01 5.34
C ALA A 86 -3.25 11.49 4.90
N LYS A 87 -3.34 12.67 4.30
CA LYS A 87 -4.60 13.21 3.77
C LYS A 87 -5.18 12.33 2.65
N VAL A 88 -4.31 11.87 1.74
CA VAL A 88 -4.72 10.99 0.64
C VAL A 88 -5.07 9.60 1.16
N LEU A 89 -4.31 9.07 2.13
CA LEU A 89 -4.64 7.79 2.77
C LEU A 89 -6.01 7.83 3.44
N TYR A 90 -6.34 8.90 4.16
CA TYR A 90 -7.67 9.05 4.77
C TYR A 90 -8.79 8.94 3.73
N ALA A 91 -8.66 9.64 2.60
CA ALA A 91 -9.64 9.57 1.52
C ALA A 91 -9.76 8.14 0.93
N SER A 92 -8.64 7.44 0.79
CA SER A 92 -8.61 6.05 0.33
C SER A 92 -9.27 5.10 1.32
N ILE A 93 -9.03 5.27 2.61
CA ILE A 93 -9.69 4.51 3.67
C ILE A 93 -11.21 4.73 3.61
N GLN A 94 -11.67 5.96 3.44
CA GLN A 94 -13.11 6.24 3.31
C GLN A 94 -13.74 5.55 2.10
N LYS A 95 -13.02 5.40 0.98
CA LYS A 95 -13.49 4.59 -0.16
C LYS A 95 -13.69 3.12 0.23
N VAL A 96 -12.74 2.53 0.95
CA VAL A 96 -12.85 1.14 1.43
C VAL A 96 -13.99 1.01 2.43
N LEU A 97 -14.10 1.93 3.37
CA LEU A 97 -15.16 1.94 4.38
C LEU A 97 -16.55 2.27 3.81
N ALA A 98 -16.66 2.77 2.58
CA ALA A 98 -17.94 2.94 1.87
C ALA A 98 -18.48 1.64 1.26
N LEU A 99 -17.71 0.56 1.24
CA LEU A 99 -18.16 -0.76 0.82
C LEU A 99 -19.21 -1.32 1.81
N PRO A 100 -20.00 -2.34 1.43
CA PRO A 100 -20.99 -2.98 2.32
C PRO A 100 -20.38 -3.46 3.63
N ASP A 101 -21.12 -3.40 4.72
CA ASP A 101 -20.67 -3.73 6.08
C ASP A 101 -20.06 -5.14 6.21
N ASN A 102 -20.63 -6.11 5.48
CA ASN A 102 -20.19 -7.50 5.47
C ASN A 102 -19.05 -7.79 4.49
N THR A 103 -18.49 -6.76 3.81
CA THR A 103 -17.30 -6.93 2.96
C THR A 103 -16.15 -7.47 3.79
N ARG A 104 -15.55 -8.54 3.31
CA ARG A 104 -14.39 -9.19 3.93
C ARG A 104 -13.12 -8.46 3.52
N LEU A 105 -12.39 -7.91 4.49
CA LEU A 105 -11.13 -7.20 4.27
C LEU A 105 -9.97 -8.12 4.63
N TYR A 106 -9.08 -8.35 3.65
CA TYR A 106 -7.87 -9.16 3.82
C TYR A 106 -6.67 -8.28 3.99
N MET A 107 -6.02 -8.42 5.16
CA MET A 107 -4.83 -7.66 5.53
C MET A 107 -3.58 -8.33 4.99
N CYS A 108 -2.62 -7.54 4.51
CA CYS A 108 -1.31 -8.07 4.08
C CYS A 108 -0.31 -8.17 5.22
N HIS A 109 -0.51 -7.39 6.29
CA HIS A 109 0.31 -7.42 7.51
C HIS A 109 -0.58 -7.41 8.74
N ASP A 110 -0.14 -8.09 9.79
CA ASP A 110 -0.71 -7.97 11.12
C ASP A 110 0.41 -7.75 12.15
N TYR A 111 0.15 -6.86 13.10
CA TYR A 111 1.05 -6.49 14.18
C TYR A 111 0.30 -6.64 15.51
N PRO A 112 0.03 -7.89 15.94
CA PRO A 112 -0.83 -8.13 17.08
C PRO A 112 -0.25 -7.57 18.36
N PRO A 113 -1.07 -6.98 19.25
CA PRO A 113 -0.65 -6.70 20.61
C PRO A 113 -0.35 -8.00 21.35
N GLU A 114 0.40 -7.91 22.46
CA GLU A 114 0.76 -9.07 23.28
C GLU A 114 -0.48 -9.90 23.67
N GLY A 115 -0.41 -11.20 23.41
CA GLY A 115 -1.49 -12.15 23.72
C GLY A 115 -2.55 -12.32 22.64
N ARG A 116 -2.54 -11.53 21.55
CA ARG A 116 -3.42 -11.75 20.39
C ARG A 116 -2.68 -12.61 19.33
N ILE A 117 -3.36 -13.61 18.81
CA ILE A 117 -2.88 -14.41 17.68
C ILE A 117 -3.02 -13.58 16.40
N GLU A 118 -2.09 -13.75 15.45
CA GLU A 118 -2.13 -13.09 14.13
C GLU A 118 -3.45 -13.38 13.42
N GLN A 119 -4.01 -12.34 12.79
CA GLN A 119 -5.22 -12.39 12.01
C GLN A 119 -5.01 -11.68 10.67
N TYR A 120 -5.74 -12.10 9.68
CA TYR A 120 -5.63 -11.55 8.33
C TYR A 120 -6.99 -11.14 7.75
N LEU A 121 -8.07 -11.36 8.48
CA LEU A 121 -9.42 -11.13 8.02
C LEU A 121 -10.22 -10.31 9.03
N THR A 122 -10.84 -9.26 8.54
CA THR A 122 -11.82 -8.44 9.25
C THR A 122 -12.98 -8.06 8.32
N THR A 123 -13.83 -7.14 8.73
CA THR A 123 -14.93 -6.62 7.91
C THR A 123 -14.96 -5.11 7.91
N VAL A 124 -15.61 -4.51 6.89
CA VAL A 124 -15.84 -3.06 6.84
C VAL A 124 -16.54 -2.57 8.09
N LYS A 125 -17.54 -3.31 8.60
CA LYS A 125 -18.22 -2.98 9.84
C LYS A 125 -17.25 -2.93 11.03
N ALA A 126 -16.43 -3.95 11.20
CA ALA A 126 -15.47 -4.01 12.31
C ALA A 126 -14.46 -2.85 12.26
N GLU A 127 -14.00 -2.48 11.07
CA GLU A 127 -13.13 -1.32 10.88
C GLU A 127 -13.80 -0.01 11.25
N ARG A 128 -15.05 0.21 10.83
CA ARG A 128 -15.80 1.41 11.16
C ARG A 128 -16.07 1.56 12.67
N GLU A 129 -16.33 0.44 13.35
CA GLU A 129 -16.67 0.42 14.76
C GLU A 129 -15.45 0.41 15.69
N GLY A 130 -14.35 -0.21 15.27
CA GLY A 130 -13.24 -0.54 16.15
C GLY A 130 -11.85 -0.07 15.73
N ASN A 131 -11.66 0.42 14.49
CA ASN A 131 -10.32 0.81 14.07
C ASN A 131 -9.82 2.03 14.87
N VAL A 132 -8.69 1.85 15.57
CA VAL A 132 -8.11 2.84 16.50
C VAL A 132 -7.74 4.17 15.85
N HIS A 133 -7.65 4.24 14.53
CA HIS A 133 -7.26 5.45 13.80
C HIS A 133 -8.41 6.14 13.06
N VAL A 134 -9.51 5.44 12.75
CA VAL A 134 -10.57 5.99 11.89
C VAL A 134 -12.00 5.71 12.38
N ALA A 135 -12.17 4.93 13.45
CA ALA A 135 -13.50 4.65 14.00
C ALA A 135 -14.12 5.87 14.69
N ASN A 136 -15.41 5.76 15.01
CA ASN A 136 -16.14 6.71 15.84
C ASN A 136 -16.13 8.16 15.31
N GLY A 137 -16.06 8.35 13.99
CA GLY A 137 -16.13 9.68 13.38
C GLY A 137 -14.87 10.52 13.51
N ILE A 138 -13.71 9.89 13.65
CA ILE A 138 -12.42 10.59 13.55
C ILE A 138 -12.36 11.27 12.18
N GLY A 139 -12.30 12.61 12.17
CA GLY A 139 -12.26 13.42 10.96
C GLY A 139 -10.87 13.49 10.32
N PRO A 140 -10.80 14.03 9.08
CA PRO A 140 -9.56 14.06 8.31
C PRO A 140 -8.43 14.83 9.00
N GLU A 141 -8.71 15.95 9.65
CA GLU A 141 -7.70 16.76 10.33
C GLU A 141 -7.09 16.02 11.51
N ALA A 142 -7.92 15.38 12.34
CA ALA A 142 -7.47 14.59 13.48
C ALA A 142 -6.66 13.37 13.04
N PHE A 143 -7.10 12.69 11.98
CA PHE A 143 -6.37 11.56 11.39
C PHE A 143 -5.00 12.00 10.87
N VAL A 144 -4.93 13.08 10.10
CA VAL A 144 -3.67 13.57 9.53
C VAL A 144 -2.69 13.93 10.65
N ALA A 145 -3.12 14.70 11.63
CA ALA A 145 -2.27 15.09 12.77
C ALA A 145 -1.74 13.86 13.54
N MET A 146 -2.61 12.88 13.82
CA MET A 146 -2.23 11.63 14.49
C MET A 146 -1.21 10.86 13.65
N ARG A 147 -1.47 10.70 12.34
CA ARG A 147 -0.64 9.91 11.43
C ARG A 147 0.75 10.51 11.26
N GLU A 148 0.83 11.82 11.01
CA GLU A 148 2.09 12.54 10.86
C GLU A 148 2.93 12.51 12.15
N ASN A 149 2.30 12.72 13.31
CA ASN A 149 2.99 12.62 14.59
C ASN A 149 3.53 11.21 14.86
N ARG A 150 2.76 10.17 14.54
CA ARG A 150 3.20 8.78 14.71
C ARG A 150 4.32 8.44 13.73
N ASP A 151 4.19 8.83 12.47
CA ASP A 151 5.18 8.54 11.43
C ASP A 151 6.53 9.16 11.72
N ALA A 152 6.55 10.39 12.27
CA ALA A 152 7.78 11.07 12.67
C ALA A 152 8.62 10.32 13.72
N THR A 153 8.03 9.32 14.41
CA THR A 153 8.72 8.49 15.40
C THR A 153 9.23 7.15 14.84
N LEU A 154 8.89 6.82 13.59
CA LEU A 154 9.18 5.52 13.00
C LEU A 154 10.51 5.54 12.23
N SER A 155 11.34 4.52 12.47
CA SER A 155 12.52 4.29 11.64
C SER A 155 12.14 3.81 10.25
N MET A 156 12.98 4.10 9.26
CA MET A 156 12.82 3.55 7.92
C MET A 156 12.95 2.02 7.95
N PRO A 157 12.06 1.27 7.27
CA PRO A 157 12.18 -0.18 7.18
C PRO A 157 13.50 -0.58 6.50
N ALA A 158 14.22 -1.53 7.10
CA ALA A 158 15.55 -1.95 6.63
C ALA A 158 15.57 -2.43 5.16
N LEU A 159 14.48 -3.06 4.71
CA LEU A 159 14.37 -3.59 3.35
C LEU A 159 13.77 -2.62 2.34
N LEU A 160 13.36 -1.40 2.72
CA LEU A 160 12.69 -0.47 1.82
C LEU A 160 13.56 -0.18 0.57
N LEU A 161 14.81 0.24 0.78
CA LEU A 161 15.68 0.65 -0.31
C LEU A 161 16.04 -0.50 -1.28
N PRO A 162 16.43 -1.70 -0.82
CA PRO A 162 16.65 -2.81 -1.73
C PRO A 162 15.37 -3.28 -2.42
N ALA A 163 14.26 -3.44 -1.70
CA ALA A 163 13.02 -3.95 -2.24
C ALA A 163 12.44 -3.06 -3.36
N VAL A 164 12.44 -1.75 -3.17
CA VAL A 164 11.89 -0.81 -4.16
C VAL A 164 12.65 -0.88 -5.49
N GLN A 165 13.96 -1.06 -5.48
CA GLN A 165 14.77 -1.13 -6.70
C GLN A 165 14.46 -2.36 -7.55
N VAL A 166 14.06 -3.45 -6.91
CA VAL A 166 13.60 -4.69 -7.57
C VAL A 166 12.13 -4.56 -7.98
N ASN A 167 11.27 -4.08 -7.06
CA ASN A 167 9.83 -3.96 -7.32
C ASN A 167 9.50 -3.02 -8.49
N MET A 168 10.21 -1.89 -8.62
CA MET A 168 9.96 -0.99 -9.74
C MET A 168 10.43 -1.54 -11.10
N ARG A 169 11.13 -2.68 -11.10
CA ARG A 169 11.58 -3.45 -12.26
C ARG A 169 10.76 -4.73 -12.46
N ALA A 170 9.57 -4.81 -11.88
CA ALA A 170 8.70 -5.98 -11.93
C ALA A 170 9.35 -7.27 -11.38
N GLY A 171 10.25 -7.15 -10.41
CA GLY A 171 10.95 -8.28 -9.79
C GLY A 171 12.37 -8.51 -10.31
N GLU A 172 12.77 -7.83 -11.38
CA GLU A 172 14.09 -7.99 -11.96
C GLU A 172 15.18 -7.18 -11.23
N PHE A 173 16.37 -7.73 -11.18
CA PHE A 173 17.53 -7.00 -10.67
C PHE A 173 17.96 -5.86 -11.60
N PRO A 174 18.63 -4.81 -11.08
CA PRO A 174 19.29 -3.84 -11.93
C PRO A 174 20.27 -4.51 -12.92
N PRO A 175 20.44 -3.98 -14.13
CA PRO A 175 21.39 -4.52 -15.08
C PRO A 175 22.82 -4.52 -14.49
N ALA A 176 23.63 -5.47 -14.95
CA ALA A 176 25.03 -5.52 -14.56
C ALA A 176 25.77 -4.27 -15.07
N GLU A 177 26.70 -3.77 -14.28
CA GLU A 177 27.63 -2.71 -14.66
C GLU A 177 28.80 -3.29 -15.49
N ASP A 178 29.76 -2.44 -15.90
CA ASP A 178 30.88 -2.81 -16.80
C ASP A 178 31.70 -4.01 -16.30
N ASN A 179 31.69 -4.25 -14.99
CA ASN A 179 32.40 -5.39 -14.37
C ASN A 179 31.57 -6.69 -14.34
N GLY A 180 30.37 -6.70 -14.95
CA GLY A 180 29.47 -7.85 -15.00
C GLY A 180 28.68 -8.10 -13.70
N VAL A 181 28.71 -7.17 -12.73
CA VAL A 181 28.03 -7.30 -11.44
C VAL A 181 26.85 -6.33 -11.35
N SER A 182 25.69 -6.82 -10.88
CA SER A 182 24.53 -5.98 -10.57
C SER A 182 24.62 -5.42 -9.15
N TYR A 183 24.26 -4.16 -8.99
CA TYR A 183 24.31 -3.48 -7.69
C TYR A 183 22.98 -2.84 -7.32
N LEU A 184 22.66 -2.84 -6.01
CA LEU A 184 21.61 -2.01 -5.45
C LEU A 184 22.24 -0.72 -4.90
N LYS A 185 21.69 0.42 -5.28
CA LYS A 185 22.17 1.74 -4.84
C LYS A 185 21.69 2.08 -3.44
N LEU A 186 22.52 2.71 -2.63
CA LEU A 186 22.17 3.25 -1.33
C LEU A 186 22.46 4.76 -1.31
N PRO A 187 21.44 5.63 -1.31
CA PRO A 187 21.65 7.06 -1.15
C PRO A 187 22.02 7.37 0.30
N ILE A 188 23.26 7.84 0.52
CA ILE A 188 23.83 8.00 1.88
C ILE A 188 23.38 9.30 2.55
N ASN A 189 23.06 10.34 1.78
CA ASN A 189 22.82 11.69 2.26
C ASN A 189 21.47 12.27 1.81
N LEU A 190 20.51 11.44 1.44
CA LEU A 190 19.23 11.88 0.87
C LEU A 190 18.01 11.45 1.69
N LEU A 191 18.17 10.56 2.67
CA LEU A 191 17.12 10.02 3.51
C LEU A 191 17.44 10.22 4.99
#